data_38ee35506e874395c7708e9c91ae496f
#
_entry.id   38ee35506e874395c7708e9c91ae496f
#
_cell.length_a   1.000
_cell.length_b   1.000
_cell.length_c   1.000
_cell.angle_alpha   90.00
_cell.angle_beta   90.00
_cell.angle_gamma   90.00
#
_symmetry.space_group_name_H-M   'P 1'
#
loop_
_entity.id
_entity.type
_entity.pdbx_description
1 polymer ?
#
loop_
_entity_poly.entity_id
_entity_poly.type
_entity_poly.pdbx_seq_one_letter_code
_entity_poly.pdbx_strand_id
1 'polypeptide(L)'
;NIDVSVSIGSIFGVWENNFEYSNFKSYKGSNQKMSMYAIYGPNTVLVIGYKSKIISFILDSESKFVLLDEDMKLPKNPEYYSINISNYDNWSKEVQEYVETLSSNKSLNQRYVGSLVADFHRNFLKGGVHLNPTNIHTSKSKLRLMYEANPLAYIIEIAGGKSFSQGVDTLQIEPDEIHQTVSLIIGNSSLVKNVK
;
A
#
# COMPACT_ATOMS: atom_id res chain seq x y z
N ASN A 1 -0.35 -5.84 12.88
CA ASN A 1 -0.47 -7.07 13.66
C ASN A 1 0.84 -7.86 13.60
N ILE A 2 1.38 -8.19 14.74
CA ILE A 2 2.51 -9.13 14.85
C ILE A 2 1.89 -10.53 14.84
N ASP A 3 2.14 -11.28 13.79
CA ASP A 3 1.59 -12.63 13.62
C ASP A 3 2.71 -13.60 13.27
N VAL A 4 2.71 -14.71 13.91
CA VAL A 4 3.46 -15.97 13.72
C VAL A 4 4.75 -15.84 12.89
N SER A 5 5.70 -15.02 13.35
CA SER A 5 7.04 -14.88 12.74
C SER A 5 7.06 -14.42 11.27
N VAL A 6 5.98 -13.82 10.76
CA VAL A 6 6.01 -13.15 9.45
C VAL A 6 6.68 -11.79 9.57
N SER A 7 7.20 -11.28 8.46
CA SER A 7 7.77 -9.92 8.41
C SER A 7 6.72 -8.90 8.80
N ILE A 8 7.07 -7.98 9.67
CA ILE A 8 6.27 -6.85 10.10
C ILE A 8 6.93 -5.54 9.67
N GLY A 9 6.29 -4.40 9.88
CA GLY A 9 6.91 -3.13 9.53
C GLY A 9 6.27 -1.94 10.21
N SER A 10 6.92 -0.80 10.04
CA SER A 10 6.44 0.53 10.44
C SER A 10 6.17 1.36 9.20
N ILE A 11 5.10 2.14 9.22
CA ILE A 11 4.71 3.02 8.11
C ILE A 11 4.60 4.45 8.65
N PHE A 12 5.12 5.43 7.90
CA PHE A 12 5.15 6.83 8.29
C PHE A 12 4.71 7.72 7.13
N GLY A 13 3.81 8.65 7.41
CA GLY A 13 3.47 9.77 6.54
C GLY A 13 3.90 11.08 7.19
N VAL A 14 4.43 12.02 6.41
CA VAL A 14 4.89 13.32 6.89
C VAL A 14 4.17 14.42 6.12
N TRP A 15 3.53 15.32 6.84
CA TRP A 15 2.88 16.53 6.33
C TRP A 15 3.55 17.79 6.89
N GLU A 16 3.32 18.93 6.28
CA GLU A 16 3.70 20.20 6.86
C GLU A 16 2.95 20.47 8.16
N ASN A 17 3.63 21.10 9.12
CA ASN A 17 3.06 21.41 10.43
C ASN A 17 2.12 22.64 10.36
N ASN A 18 0.95 22.46 9.76
CA ASN A 18 -0.17 23.41 9.84
C ASN A 18 -1.31 22.76 10.65
N PHE A 19 -0.94 22.11 11.76
CA PHE A 19 -1.84 21.25 12.52
C PHE A 19 -2.89 22.07 13.27
N GLU A 20 -4.09 22.10 12.72
CA GLU A 20 -5.30 22.39 13.48
C GLU A 20 -5.97 21.08 13.85
N TYR A 21 -6.01 20.73 15.11
CA TYR A 21 -6.66 19.49 15.63
C TYR A 21 -8.12 19.35 15.20
N SER A 22 -8.74 20.41 14.72
CA SER A 22 -10.12 20.48 14.27
C SER A 22 -10.31 20.27 12.77
N ASN A 23 -9.24 20.23 11.96
CA ASN A 23 -9.35 20.19 10.50
C ASN A 23 -8.45 19.10 9.87
N PHE A 24 -8.93 17.85 9.90
CA PHE A 24 -8.23 16.73 9.26
C PHE A 24 -8.22 16.81 7.72
N LYS A 25 -9.09 17.57 7.09
CA LYS A 25 -9.21 17.66 5.63
C LYS A 25 -7.94 18.16 4.94
N SER A 26 -7.13 18.94 5.63
CA SER A 26 -5.82 19.41 5.12
C SER A 26 -4.78 18.29 4.99
N TYR A 27 -5.01 17.14 5.65
CA TYR A 27 -4.11 15.98 5.64
C TYR A 27 -4.44 14.96 4.55
N LYS A 28 -4.96 15.39 3.40
CA LYS A 28 -5.04 14.53 2.21
C LYS A 28 -3.69 13.86 1.93
N GLY A 29 -3.73 12.65 1.41
CA GLY A 29 -2.53 11.94 1.01
C GLY A 29 -1.67 12.71 0.00
N SER A 30 -2.30 13.46 -0.93
CA SER A 30 -1.61 14.33 -1.89
C SER A 30 -0.82 15.49 -1.28
N ASN A 31 -1.11 15.87 -0.03
CA ASN A 31 -0.40 16.94 0.68
C ASN A 31 0.83 16.45 1.47
N GLN A 32 1.10 15.14 1.45
CA GLN A 32 2.30 14.59 2.07
C GLN A 32 3.57 15.18 1.46
N LYS A 33 4.56 15.42 2.29
CA LYS A 33 5.89 15.88 1.88
C LYS A 33 6.86 14.72 1.72
N MET A 34 6.64 13.68 2.51
CA MET A 34 7.45 12.48 2.51
C MET A 34 6.62 11.31 3.05
N SER A 35 6.92 10.13 2.58
CA SER A 35 6.43 8.90 3.18
C SER A 35 7.54 7.88 3.27
N MET A 36 7.47 7.01 4.26
CA MET A 36 8.43 5.94 4.40
C MET A 36 7.80 4.70 5.02
N TYR A 37 8.40 3.57 4.78
CA TYR A 37 8.14 2.37 5.55
C TYR A 37 9.42 1.60 5.81
N ALA A 38 9.47 0.92 6.94
CA ALA A 38 10.48 -0.07 7.24
C ALA A 38 9.84 -1.46 7.28
N ILE A 39 10.52 -2.46 6.73
CA ILE A 39 10.14 -3.87 6.86
C ILE A 39 11.18 -4.60 7.70
N TYR A 40 10.71 -5.35 8.68
CA TYR A 40 11.51 -6.16 9.59
C TYR A 40 11.28 -7.63 9.30
N GLY A 41 12.25 -8.26 8.66
CA GLY A 41 12.21 -9.64 8.22
C GLY A 41 13.62 -10.25 8.23
N PRO A 42 13.96 -11.13 7.27
CA PRO A 42 15.33 -11.64 7.13
C PRO A 42 16.35 -10.52 6.99
N ASN A 43 15.97 -9.40 6.40
CA ASN A 43 16.71 -8.14 6.40
C ASN A 43 15.78 -7.02 6.89
N THR A 44 16.35 -5.99 7.51
CA THR A 44 15.66 -4.75 7.78
C THR A 44 15.89 -3.79 6.62
N VAL A 45 14.83 -3.42 5.91
CA VAL A 45 14.88 -2.49 4.78
C VAL A 45 14.04 -1.27 5.08
N LEU A 46 14.59 -0.07 4.85
CA LEU A 46 13.91 1.21 4.94
C LEU A 46 13.71 1.74 3.52
N VAL A 47 12.47 2.11 3.18
CA VAL A 47 12.12 2.73 1.90
C VAL A 47 11.56 4.12 2.17
N ILE A 48 12.07 5.13 1.46
CA ILE A 48 11.71 6.54 1.62
C ILE A 48 11.27 7.09 0.26
N GLY A 49 10.03 7.58 0.19
CA GLY A 49 9.52 8.38 -0.92
C GLY A 49 9.60 9.87 -0.58
N TYR A 50 10.37 10.62 -1.33
CA TYR A 50 10.53 12.06 -1.15
C TYR A 50 10.62 12.78 -2.50
N LYS A 51 9.80 13.82 -2.66
CA LYS A 51 9.64 14.54 -3.95
C LYS A 51 9.25 13.55 -5.06
N SER A 52 10.14 13.33 -6.03
CA SER A 52 9.92 12.43 -7.19
C SER A 52 10.79 11.18 -7.15
N LYS A 53 11.45 10.88 -6.02
CA LYS A 53 12.37 9.74 -5.88
C LYS A 53 11.93 8.79 -4.78
N ILE A 54 12.27 7.52 -4.97
CA ILE A 54 12.15 6.51 -3.93
C ILE A 54 13.53 5.91 -3.71
N ILE A 55 13.99 5.99 -2.47
CA ILE A 55 15.32 5.53 -2.06
C ILE A 55 15.14 4.40 -1.05
N SER A 56 15.94 3.37 -1.15
CA SER A 56 15.94 2.29 -0.16
C SER A 56 17.30 2.08 0.47
N PHE A 57 17.27 1.63 1.70
CA PHE A 57 18.43 1.32 2.52
C PHE A 57 18.25 -0.05 3.16
N ILE A 58 19.33 -0.74 3.39
CA ILE A 58 19.39 -1.98 4.16
C ILE A 58 20.19 -1.75 5.44
N LEU A 59 19.72 -2.29 6.55
CA LEU A 59 20.45 -2.26 7.82
C LEU A 59 21.55 -3.34 7.78
N ASP A 60 22.80 -2.92 7.95
CA ASP A 60 23.94 -3.82 7.98
C ASP A 60 24.20 -4.43 9.37
N SER A 61 25.21 -5.27 9.48
CA SER A 61 25.63 -5.92 10.73
C SER A 61 26.19 -4.96 11.78
N GLU A 62 26.58 -3.73 11.37
CA GLU A 62 27.06 -2.68 12.27
C GLU A 62 25.94 -1.72 12.71
N SER A 63 24.66 -2.07 12.44
CA SER A 63 23.48 -1.24 12.72
C SER A 63 23.49 0.10 11.98
N LYS A 64 24.04 0.13 10.76
CA LYS A 64 24.03 1.29 9.88
C LYS A 64 23.13 1.03 8.69
N PHE A 65 22.36 2.04 8.27
CA PHE A 65 21.61 2.00 7.02
C PHE A 65 22.54 2.29 5.84
N VAL A 66 22.71 1.29 4.98
CA VAL A 66 23.50 1.38 3.76
C VAL A 66 22.57 1.52 2.57
N LEU A 67 22.90 2.42 1.64
CA LEU A 67 22.11 2.64 0.42
C LEU A 67 21.99 1.35 -0.40
N LEU A 68 20.75 0.96 -0.73
CA LEU A 68 20.44 -0.21 -1.54
C LEU A 68 20.04 0.16 -2.96
N ASP A 69 19.18 1.17 -3.12
CA ASP A 69 18.73 1.69 -4.40
C ASP A 69 18.37 3.17 -4.24
N GLU A 70 18.79 4.02 -5.18
CA GLU A 70 18.59 5.48 -5.14
C GLU A 70 17.42 5.99 -5.99
N ASP A 71 16.78 5.12 -6.78
CA ASP A 71 15.63 5.49 -7.61
C ASP A 71 14.74 4.28 -7.95
N MET A 72 14.17 3.64 -6.93
CA MET A 72 13.29 2.49 -7.08
C MET A 72 12.08 2.82 -7.95
N LYS A 73 11.75 1.92 -8.85
CA LYS A 73 10.57 1.99 -9.73
C LYS A 73 9.80 0.67 -9.73
N LEU A 74 8.51 0.76 -9.99
CA LEU A 74 7.72 -0.43 -10.24
C LEU A 74 8.17 -1.13 -11.55
N PRO A 75 8.36 -2.46 -11.52
CA PRO A 75 8.57 -3.23 -12.75
C PRO A 75 7.40 -3.06 -13.73
N LYS A 76 7.71 -2.97 -15.03
CA LYS A 76 6.69 -2.83 -16.08
C LYS A 76 5.81 -4.09 -16.21
N ASN A 77 6.37 -5.25 -15.94
CA ASN A 77 5.70 -6.55 -16.03
C ASN A 77 5.42 -7.05 -14.61
N PRO A 78 4.19 -6.90 -14.10
CA PRO A 78 3.84 -7.37 -12.77
C PRO A 78 3.77 -8.90 -12.71
N GLU A 79 4.21 -9.46 -11.58
CA GLU A 79 4.23 -10.92 -11.34
C GLU A 79 3.18 -11.39 -10.34
N TYR A 80 2.64 -10.48 -9.49
CA TYR A 80 1.83 -10.90 -8.34
C TYR A 80 0.52 -10.13 -8.18
N TYR A 81 -0.45 -10.82 -7.57
CA TYR A 81 -1.56 -10.18 -6.90
C TYR A 81 -1.72 -10.73 -5.48
N SER A 82 -2.10 -9.87 -4.54
CA SER A 82 -2.18 -10.17 -3.12
C SER A 82 -3.55 -9.83 -2.58
N ILE A 83 -4.29 -10.83 -2.14
CA ILE A 83 -5.60 -10.68 -1.52
C ILE A 83 -5.91 -11.90 -0.65
N ASN A 84 -6.63 -11.69 0.46
CA ASN A 84 -7.12 -12.79 1.29
C ASN A 84 -8.36 -13.43 0.67
N ILE A 85 -8.16 -14.46 -0.15
CA ILE A 85 -9.25 -15.13 -0.89
C ILE A 85 -10.28 -15.77 0.03
N SER A 86 -9.97 -16.06 1.31
CA SER A 86 -10.94 -16.59 2.27
C SER A 86 -12.11 -15.64 2.53
N ASN A 87 -11.99 -14.38 2.14
CA ASN A 87 -13.05 -13.37 2.27
C ASN A 87 -13.87 -13.18 0.99
N TYR A 88 -13.74 -14.06 -0.01
CA TYR A 88 -14.35 -13.92 -1.33
C TYR A 88 -15.86 -13.59 -1.26
N ASP A 89 -16.61 -14.33 -0.45
CA ASP A 89 -18.06 -14.14 -0.30
C ASP A 89 -18.45 -12.83 0.40
N ASN A 90 -17.49 -12.15 0.99
CA ASN A 90 -17.69 -10.87 1.68
C ASN A 90 -17.46 -9.65 0.78
N TRP A 91 -17.13 -9.84 -0.50
CA TRP A 91 -16.84 -8.74 -1.43
C TRP A 91 -18.02 -8.43 -2.34
N SER A 92 -18.05 -7.20 -2.87
CA SER A 92 -18.99 -6.85 -3.92
C SER A 92 -18.74 -7.73 -5.16
N LYS A 93 -19.79 -7.92 -5.97
CA LYS A 93 -19.69 -8.69 -7.20
C LYS A 93 -18.62 -8.12 -8.16
N GLU A 94 -18.50 -6.81 -8.20
CA GLU A 94 -17.49 -6.13 -9.02
C GLU A 94 -16.06 -6.48 -8.57
N VAL A 95 -15.80 -6.55 -7.26
CA VAL A 95 -14.49 -6.99 -6.72
C VAL A 95 -14.26 -8.47 -7.00
N GLN A 96 -15.26 -9.32 -6.88
CA GLN A 96 -15.16 -10.75 -7.20
C GLN A 96 -14.75 -10.96 -8.66
N GLU A 97 -15.47 -10.32 -9.60
CA GLU A 97 -15.18 -10.38 -11.05
C GLU A 97 -13.77 -9.84 -11.38
N TYR A 98 -13.35 -8.79 -10.67
CA TYR A 98 -12.00 -8.27 -10.83
C TYR A 98 -10.93 -9.27 -10.35
N VAL A 99 -11.13 -9.90 -9.21
CA VAL A 99 -10.20 -10.93 -8.69
C VAL A 99 -10.16 -12.15 -9.61
N GLU A 100 -11.30 -12.56 -10.18
CA GLU A 100 -11.34 -13.63 -11.20
C GLU A 100 -10.54 -13.26 -12.45
N THR A 101 -10.59 -12.00 -12.88
CA THR A 101 -9.76 -11.50 -13.98
C THR A 101 -8.26 -11.61 -13.65
N LEU A 102 -7.87 -11.27 -12.41
CA LEU A 102 -6.47 -11.41 -11.97
C LEU A 102 -6.04 -12.88 -11.91
N SER A 103 -6.90 -13.76 -11.37
CA SER A 103 -6.59 -15.19 -11.21
C SER A 103 -6.51 -15.94 -12.55
N SER A 104 -7.26 -15.48 -13.56
CA SER A 104 -7.22 -16.06 -14.93
C SER A 104 -5.99 -15.62 -15.71
N ASN A 105 -5.30 -14.58 -15.28
CA ASN A 105 -4.11 -14.09 -15.95
C ASN A 105 -2.90 -14.97 -15.59
N LYS A 106 -2.48 -15.83 -16.54
CA LYS A 106 -1.39 -16.79 -16.37
C LYS A 106 -0.01 -16.16 -16.08
N SER A 107 0.15 -14.85 -16.28
CA SER A 107 1.39 -14.14 -15.95
C SER A 107 1.43 -13.71 -14.48
N LEU A 108 0.32 -13.80 -13.75
CA LEU A 108 0.22 -13.39 -12.36
C LEU A 108 0.14 -14.62 -11.43
N ASN A 109 0.82 -14.51 -10.31
CA ASN A 109 0.75 -15.49 -9.23
C ASN A 109 0.12 -14.88 -8.00
N GLN A 110 -0.79 -15.61 -7.36
CA GLN A 110 -1.31 -15.19 -6.06
C GLN A 110 -0.23 -15.36 -4.98
N ARG A 111 0.02 -14.29 -4.23
CA ARG A 111 0.86 -14.29 -3.03
C ARG A 111 0.23 -13.42 -1.97
N TYR A 112 -0.08 -14.00 -0.83
CA TYR A 112 -0.65 -13.29 0.31
C TYR A 112 -0.05 -13.80 1.61
N VAL A 113 0.63 -12.94 2.33
CA VAL A 113 1.29 -13.23 3.62
C VAL A 113 0.39 -12.81 4.79
N GLY A 114 -0.46 -11.80 4.58
CA GLY A 114 -1.30 -11.24 5.63
C GLY A 114 -0.65 -10.08 6.40
N SER A 115 0.59 -9.75 6.10
CA SER A 115 1.26 -8.53 6.55
C SER A 115 1.24 -7.51 5.42
N LEU A 116 0.54 -6.38 5.61
CA LEU A 116 0.40 -5.33 4.58
C LEU A 116 1.76 -4.90 4.05
N VAL A 117 2.72 -4.60 4.93
CA VAL A 117 4.05 -4.12 4.53
C VAL A 117 4.82 -5.17 3.74
N ALA A 118 4.72 -6.45 4.12
CA ALA A 118 5.41 -7.55 3.44
C ALA A 118 4.82 -7.81 2.04
N ASP A 119 3.49 -7.84 1.94
CA ASP A 119 2.80 -8.02 0.66
C ASP A 119 3.05 -6.81 -0.27
N PHE A 120 2.99 -5.59 0.27
CA PHE A 120 3.27 -4.36 -0.46
C PHE A 120 4.72 -4.33 -0.96
N HIS A 121 5.70 -4.57 -0.09
CA HIS A 121 7.13 -4.53 -0.45
C HIS A 121 7.48 -5.54 -1.54
N ARG A 122 6.98 -6.78 -1.44
CA ARG A 122 7.16 -7.79 -2.49
C ARG A 122 6.57 -7.33 -3.83
N ASN A 123 5.33 -6.82 -3.81
CA ASN A 123 4.65 -6.35 -5.02
C ASN A 123 5.35 -5.10 -5.59
N PHE A 124 5.95 -4.29 -4.73
CA PHE A 124 6.74 -3.14 -5.17
C PHE A 124 8.02 -3.58 -5.90
N LEU A 125 8.74 -4.58 -5.38
CA LEU A 125 9.97 -5.08 -5.98
C LEU A 125 9.76 -5.90 -7.25
N LYS A 126 8.66 -6.65 -7.35
CA LYS A 126 8.40 -7.62 -8.41
C LYS A 126 7.28 -7.20 -9.36
N GLY A 127 6.64 -6.11 -9.06
CA GLY A 127 5.40 -5.70 -9.70
C GLY A 127 4.21 -6.52 -9.24
N GLY A 128 3.07 -5.86 -9.06
CA GLY A 128 1.85 -6.51 -8.66
C GLY A 128 0.78 -5.54 -8.17
N VAL A 129 -0.30 -6.12 -7.66
CA VAL A 129 -1.41 -5.39 -7.04
C VAL A 129 -1.76 -6.00 -5.70
N HIS A 130 -1.96 -5.17 -4.68
CA HIS A 130 -2.49 -5.57 -3.38
C HIS A 130 -3.93 -5.07 -3.24
N LEU A 131 -4.82 -5.94 -2.77
CA LEU A 131 -6.23 -5.64 -2.56
C LEU A 131 -6.61 -5.88 -1.10
N ASN A 132 -7.28 -4.89 -0.52
CA ASN A 132 -7.96 -4.98 0.77
C ASN A 132 -9.34 -4.34 0.62
N PRO A 133 -10.31 -5.06 0.03
CA PRO A 133 -11.64 -4.53 -0.24
C PRO A 133 -12.48 -4.42 1.04
N THR A 134 -13.53 -3.61 0.98
CA THR A 134 -14.53 -3.49 2.03
C THR A 134 -15.34 -4.78 2.13
N ASN A 135 -15.70 -5.16 3.35
CA ASN A 135 -16.66 -6.23 3.59
C ASN A 135 -18.08 -5.69 3.42
N ILE A 136 -18.84 -6.23 2.46
CA ILE A 136 -20.21 -5.76 2.13
C ILE A 136 -21.22 -5.95 3.27
N HIS A 137 -21.03 -6.96 4.12
CA HIS A 137 -21.97 -7.26 5.21
C HIS A 137 -21.81 -6.32 6.40
N THR A 138 -20.60 -5.79 6.61
CA THR A 138 -20.30 -4.91 7.74
C THR A 138 -20.05 -3.47 7.31
N SER A 139 -19.88 -3.22 6.02
CA SER A 139 -19.44 -1.95 5.45
C SER A 139 -18.13 -1.43 6.06
N LYS A 140 -17.32 -2.34 6.65
CA LYS A 140 -16.09 -1.99 7.34
C LYS A 140 -14.88 -2.29 6.47
N SER A 141 -13.99 -1.32 6.43
CA SER A 141 -12.61 -1.48 5.95
C SER A 141 -11.66 -1.60 7.13
N LYS A 142 -10.46 -2.12 6.90
CA LYS A 142 -9.51 -2.40 7.98
C LYS A 142 -8.32 -1.45 8.01
N LEU A 143 -7.89 -0.96 6.83
CA LEU A 143 -6.69 -0.15 6.73
C LEU A 143 -6.97 1.30 7.12
N ARG A 144 -6.02 1.91 7.81
CA ARG A 144 -6.11 3.31 8.22
C ARG A 144 -5.72 4.22 7.06
N LEU A 145 -6.56 5.22 6.77
CA LEU A 145 -6.30 6.15 5.68
C LEU A 145 -4.99 6.90 5.90
N MET A 146 -4.83 7.54 7.06
CA MET A 146 -3.75 8.50 7.26
C MET A 146 -2.37 7.87 7.43
N TYR A 147 -2.25 6.73 8.10
CA TYR A 147 -0.95 6.18 8.47
C TYR A 147 -0.65 4.78 7.91
N GLU A 148 -1.54 4.25 7.02
CA GLU A 148 -1.29 3.04 6.24
C GLU A 148 -1.51 3.31 4.75
N ALA A 149 -2.75 3.63 4.32
CA ALA A 149 -3.09 3.76 2.92
C ALA A 149 -2.39 4.95 2.24
N ASN A 150 -2.49 6.15 2.80
CA ASN A 150 -1.89 7.35 2.22
C ASN A 150 -0.36 7.27 2.08
N PRO A 151 0.41 6.84 3.11
CA PRO A 151 1.86 6.72 2.95
C PRO A 151 2.28 5.73 1.86
N LEU A 152 1.61 4.57 1.78
CA LEU A 152 1.90 3.58 0.75
C LEU A 152 1.46 4.05 -0.64
N ALA A 153 0.31 4.73 -0.73
CA ALA A 153 -0.18 5.35 -1.96
C ALA A 153 0.78 6.41 -2.50
N TYR A 154 1.33 7.26 -1.63
CA TYR A 154 2.32 8.27 -2.00
C TYR A 154 3.58 7.63 -2.61
N ILE A 155 4.10 6.58 -2.01
CA ILE A 155 5.27 5.84 -2.52
C ILE A 155 4.95 5.19 -3.87
N ILE A 156 3.81 4.50 -3.98
CA ILE A 156 3.48 3.77 -5.21
C ILE A 156 3.25 4.71 -6.39
N GLU A 157 2.68 5.91 -6.18
CA GLU A 157 2.47 6.88 -7.24
C GLU A 157 3.77 7.50 -7.74
N ILE A 158 4.73 7.80 -6.87
CA ILE A 158 6.09 8.21 -7.28
C ILE A 158 6.74 7.11 -8.14
N ALA A 159 6.47 5.84 -7.84
CA ALA A 159 6.99 4.70 -8.61
C ALA A 159 6.28 4.46 -9.94
N GLY A 160 5.23 5.25 -10.28
CA GLY A 160 4.45 5.10 -11.50
C GLY A 160 3.27 4.14 -11.39
N GLY A 161 2.90 3.74 -10.18
CA GLY A 161 1.71 2.95 -9.88
C GLY A 161 0.48 3.82 -9.60
N LYS A 162 -0.57 3.18 -9.06
CA LYS A 162 -1.83 3.82 -8.67
C LYS A 162 -2.40 3.20 -7.42
N SER A 163 -3.32 3.95 -6.78
CA SER A 163 -4.10 3.46 -5.66
C SER A 163 -5.53 3.99 -5.69
N PHE A 164 -6.49 3.13 -5.36
CA PHE A 164 -7.90 3.51 -5.23
C PHE A 164 -8.52 2.93 -3.95
N SER A 165 -9.49 3.65 -3.42
CA SER A 165 -10.39 3.20 -2.37
C SER A 165 -11.82 3.52 -2.77
N GLN A 166 -12.67 2.51 -2.91
CA GLN A 166 -14.09 2.64 -3.27
C GLN A 166 -14.35 3.60 -4.44
N GLY A 167 -13.53 3.53 -5.47
CA GLY A 167 -13.71 4.33 -6.66
C GLY A 167 -13.04 5.71 -6.64
N VAL A 168 -12.44 6.10 -5.53
CA VAL A 168 -11.74 7.38 -5.36
C VAL A 168 -10.23 7.13 -5.31
N ASP A 169 -9.45 8.00 -5.95
CA ASP A 169 -8.00 8.02 -5.80
C ASP A 169 -7.65 8.19 -4.31
N THR A 170 -6.85 7.28 -3.78
CA THR A 170 -6.55 7.22 -2.33
C THR A 170 -5.96 8.53 -1.82
N LEU A 171 -5.07 9.15 -2.58
CA LEU A 171 -4.42 10.40 -2.17
C LEU A 171 -5.35 11.61 -2.18
N GLN A 172 -6.52 11.52 -2.84
CA GLN A 172 -7.52 12.59 -2.89
C GLN A 172 -8.61 12.50 -1.82
N ILE A 173 -8.62 11.42 -1.03
CA ILE A 173 -9.60 11.26 0.05
C ILE A 173 -9.29 12.29 1.13
N GLU A 174 -10.32 13.06 1.50
CA GLU A 174 -10.27 13.97 2.65
C GLU A 174 -10.47 13.17 3.93
N PRO A 175 -9.50 13.16 4.85
CA PRO A 175 -9.70 12.47 6.12
C PRO A 175 -10.68 13.24 7.01
N ASP A 176 -11.62 12.51 7.61
CA ASP A 176 -12.58 13.04 8.58
C ASP A 176 -12.06 12.89 10.01
N GLU A 177 -11.27 11.85 10.27
CA GLU A 177 -10.67 11.56 11.56
C GLU A 177 -9.34 10.83 11.41
N ILE A 178 -8.51 10.84 12.46
CA ILE A 178 -7.17 10.22 12.43
C ILE A 178 -7.22 8.70 12.22
N HIS A 179 -8.27 8.05 12.72
CA HIS A 179 -8.42 6.58 12.65
C HIS A 179 -9.38 6.12 11.56
N GLN A 180 -9.76 7.01 10.64
CA GLN A 180 -10.59 6.65 9.49
C GLN A 180 -10.05 5.42 8.76
N THR A 181 -10.92 4.48 8.46
CA THR A 181 -10.57 3.26 7.72
C THR A 181 -11.05 3.32 6.28
N VAL A 182 -10.28 2.70 5.40
CA VAL A 182 -10.55 2.66 3.95
C VAL A 182 -10.26 1.28 3.38
N SER A 183 -10.91 0.94 2.26
CA SER A 183 -10.43 -0.13 1.39
C SER A 183 -9.18 0.34 0.65
N LEU A 184 -8.45 -0.59 0.04
CA LEU A 184 -7.26 -0.25 -0.72
C LEU A 184 -7.04 -1.21 -1.87
N ILE A 185 -6.85 -0.68 -3.07
CA ILE A 185 -6.33 -1.38 -4.24
C ILE A 185 -5.12 -0.58 -4.70
N ILE A 186 -3.94 -1.17 -4.64
CA ILE A 186 -2.67 -0.45 -4.83
C ILE A 186 -1.64 -1.30 -5.56
N GLY A 187 -0.93 -0.70 -6.52
CA GLY A 187 0.12 -1.40 -7.27
C GLY A 187 0.38 -0.84 -8.66
N ASN A 188 0.77 -1.71 -9.59
CA ASN A 188 1.01 -1.34 -10.98
C ASN A 188 -0.25 -0.75 -11.63
N SER A 189 -0.09 0.39 -12.27
CA SER A 189 -1.21 1.10 -12.94
C SER A 189 -1.91 0.26 -14.00
N SER A 190 -1.21 -0.70 -14.61
CA SER A 190 -1.80 -1.66 -15.58
C SER A 190 -2.73 -2.69 -14.95
N LEU A 191 -2.58 -2.96 -13.65
CA LEU A 191 -3.41 -3.90 -12.91
C LEU A 191 -4.47 -3.21 -12.06
N VAL A 192 -4.16 -2.04 -11.51
CA VAL A 192 -5.08 -1.35 -10.58
C VAL A 192 -6.32 -0.90 -11.31
N LYS A 193 -7.48 -1.40 -10.87
CA LYS A 193 -8.81 -0.99 -11.35
C LYS A 193 -9.52 -0.18 -10.27
N ASN A 194 -10.32 0.76 -10.75
CA ASN A 194 -11.20 1.55 -9.92
C ASN A 194 -12.52 0.78 -9.72
N VAL A 195 -12.51 -0.22 -8.83
CA VAL A 195 -13.70 -1.01 -8.44
C VAL A 195 -14.24 -0.55 -7.09
N LYS A 196 -15.57 -0.68 -6.92
CA LYS A 196 -16.29 -0.25 -5.71
C LYS A 196 -16.68 -1.42 -4.81
#